data_558d88b75c257efbd0f94a916740e666
#
_entry.id   558d88b75c257efbd0f94a916740e666
#
_cell.length_a   1.000
_cell.length_b   1.000
_cell.length_c   1.000
_cell.angle_alpha   90.00
_cell.angle_beta   90.00
_cell.angle_gamma   90.00
#
_symmetry.space_group_name_H-M   'P 1'
#
loop_
_entity.id
_entity.type
_entity.pdbx_description
1 polymer ?
#
loop_
_entity_poly.entity_id
_entity_poly.type
_entity_poly.pdbx_seq_one_letter_code
_entity_poly.pdbx_strand_id
1 'polypeptide(L)'
;MTTVLVCDDAPMAREAVRRALAGLPGVERVTAAGSGEEVLARYPLERPDLILMDVRMPGIGGVEATRRLVSAHPDAAIVMLTMGEDAEGVARAVSGGARGYIAKDASREELASAMTLVLAAGSDMPGQRGSRARPGGAPPTLTEREQQVLDGMSRGLSNAGIGKELFLSEDTVKTHARRLFRKLGAADRAQAVALGFRWGFLH
;
A
#
# COMPACT_ATOMS: atom_id res chain seq x y z
N MET A 1 3.48 19.12 12.46
CA MET A 1 3.46 19.63 11.07
C MET A 1 4.13 18.57 10.21
N THR A 2 3.52 18.18 9.09
CA THR A 2 3.93 16.99 8.32
C THR A 2 4.63 17.38 7.03
N THR A 3 5.80 16.81 6.78
CA THR A 3 6.53 16.93 5.51
C THR A 3 6.29 15.69 4.65
N VAL A 4 5.91 15.89 3.38
CA VAL A 4 5.57 14.80 2.47
C VAL A 4 6.49 14.85 1.25
N LEU A 5 7.04 13.71 0.85
CA LEU A 5 7.76 13.52 -0.40
C LEU A 5 6.88 12.71 -1.36
N VAL A 6 6.54 13.28 -2.52
CA VAL A 6 5.78 12.60 -3.57
C VAL A 6 6.76 12.11 -4.63
N CYS A 7 6.73 10.82 -4.92
CA CYS A 7 7.56 10.19 -5.94
C CYS A 7 6.70 9.57 -7.05
N ASP A 8 6.85 10.08 -8.26
CA ASP A 8 6.14 9.62 -9.45
C ASP A 8 6.95 10.04 -10.68
N ASP A 9 7.14 9.21 -11.68
CA ASP A 9 7.91 9.54 -12.89
C ASP A 9 7.14 10.47 -13.83
N ALA A 10 5.80 10.44 -13.80
CA ALA A 10 4.95 11.31 -14.61
C ALA A 10 4.80 12.72 -13.96
N PRO A 11 5.36 13.79 -14.57
CA PRO A 11 5.34 15.13 -13.97
C PRO A 11 3.93 15.64 -13.66
N MET A 12 2.96 15.34 -14.52
CA MET A 12 1.56 15.77 -14.33
C MET A 12 0.89 15.05 -13.16
N ALA A 13 1.10 13.74 -13.01
CA ALA A 13 0.56 12.97 -11.89
C ALA A 13 1.19 13.45 -10.57
N ARG A 14 2.50 13.62 -10.54
CA ARG A 14 3.26 14.14 -9.40
C ARG A 14 2.74 15.52 -8.95
N GLU A 15 2.50 16.43 -9.91
CA GLU A 15 1.99 17.77 -9.61
C GLU A 15 0.53 17.72 -9.13
N ALA A 16 -0.31 16.83 -9.67
CA ALA A 16 -1.69 16.66 -9.22
C ALA A 16 -1.74 16.23 -7.75
N VAL A 17 -0.96 15.20 -7.39
CA VAL A 17 -0.85 14.73 -5.99
C VAL A 17 -0.29 15.83 -5.09
N ARG A 18 0.76 16.53 -5.52
CA ARG A 18 1.35 17.65 -4.77
C ARG A 18 0.31 18.74 -4.46
N ARG A 19 -0.50 19.12 -5.45
CA ARG A 19 -1.59 20.12 -5.28
C ARG A 19 -2.68 19.63 -4.34
N ALA A 20 -3.06 18.36 -4.43
CA ALA A 20 -4.06 17.79 -3.53
C ALA A 20 -3.62 17.84 -2.08
N LEU A 21 -2.33 17.62 -1.82
CA LEU A 21 -1.72 17.62 -0.49
C LEU A 21 -1.49 19.02 0.08
N ALA A 22 -1.07 19.99 -0.76
CA ALA A 22 -0.66 21.33 -0.33
C ALA A 22 -1.75 22.14 0.41
N GLY A 23 -3.00 21.73 0.33
CA GLY A 23 -4.09 22.39 1.05
C GLY A 23 -4.67 21.54 2.19
N LEU A 24 -4.03 20.43 2.57
CA LEU A 24 -4.51 19.61 3.68
C LEU A 24 -4.07 20.19 5.02
N PRO A 25 -4.95 20.21 6.04
CA PRO A 25 -4.57 20.61 7.38
C PRO A 25 -3.42 19.74 7.92
N GLY A 26 -2.41 20.36 8.50
CA GLY A 26 -1.25 19.68 9.10
C GLY A 26 -0.11 19.37 8.12
N VAL A 27 -0.28 19.56 6.80
CA VAL A 27 0.80 19.45 5.82
C VAL A 27 1.56 20.76 5.75
N GLU A 28 2.84 20.73 6.10
CA GLU A 28 3.73 21.91 6.11
C GLU A 28 4.45 22.08 4.78
N ARG A 29 4.98 20.97 4.26
CA ARG A 29 5.78 21.00 3.03
C ARG A 29 5.55 19.73 2.21
N VAL A 30 5.43 19.92 0.89
CA VAL A 30 5.39 18.83 -0.06
C VAL A 30 6.53 18.99 -1.05
N THR A 31 7.44 18.04 -1.06
CA THR A 31 8.54 17.95 -2.03
C THR A 31 8.26 16.86 -3.05
N ALA A 32 9.01 16.80 -4.14
CA ALA A 32 8.76 15.88 -5.22
C ALA A 32 10.05 15.24 -5.72
N ALA A 33 9.98 13.94 -6.07
CA ALA A 33 11.04 13.17 -6.71
C ALA A 33 10.52 12.48 -7.97
N GLY A 34 11.38 12.29 -8.96
CA GLY A 34 11.01 11.69 -10.24
C GLY A 34 11.37 10.21 -10.38
N SER A 35 12.07 9.62 -9.41
CA SER A 35 12.47 8.21 -9.45
C SER A 35 12.73 7.65 -8.05
N GLY A 36 12.77 6.31 -7.96
CA GLY A 36 13.09 5.62 -6.71
C GLY A 36 14.52 5.89 -6.24
N GLU A 37 15.46 6.03 -7.18
CA GLU A 37 16.86 6.37 -6.90
C GLU A 37 16.97 7.76 -6.26
N GLU A 38 16.21 8.72 -6.77
CA GLU A 38 16.18 10.07 -6.21
C GLU A 38 15.65 10.06 -4.78
N VAL A 39 14.60 9.29 -4.48
CA VAL A 39 14.09 9.13 -3.11
C VAL A 39 15.15 8.55 -2.17
N LEU A 40 15.86 7.50 -2.59
CA LEU A 40 16.92 6.89 -1.80
C LEU A 40 18.05 7.87 -1.49
N ALA A 41 18.43 8.71 -2.47
CA ALA A 41 19.48 9.71 -2.29
C ALA A 41 19.05 10.87 -1.37
N ARG A 42 17.78 11.28 -1.44
CA ARG A 42 17.25 12.44 -0.71
C ARG A 42 16.79 12.13 0.70
N TYR A 43 16.30 10.91 0.94
CA TYR A 43 15.72 10.55 2.24
C TYR A 43 16.65 10.78 3.43
N PRO A 44 17.95 10.41 3.39
CA PRO A 44 18.86 10.66 4.53
C PRO A 44 18.99 12.14 4.91
N LEU A 45 18.82 13.03 3.94
CA LEU A 45 18.97 14.47 4.09
C LEU A 45 17.66 15.16 4.50
N GLU A 46 16.55 14.78 3.89
CA GLU A 46 15.26 15.45 4.05
C GLU A 46 14.39 14.86 5.16
N ARG A 47 14.52 13.55 5.42
CA ARG A 47 13.75 12.82 6.43
C ARG A 47 12.26 13.19 6.43
N PRO A 48 11.55 13.04 5.29
CA PRO A 48 10.12 13.35 5.26
C PRO A 48 9.35 12.44 6.20
N ASP A 49 8.29 12.98 6.80
CA ASP A 49 7.40 12.22 7.70
C ASP A 49 6.60 11.17 6.95
N LEU A 50 6.35 11.40 5.64
CA LEU A 50 5.62 10.49 4.78
C LEU A 50 6.17 10.53 3.35
N ILE A 51 6.26 9.36 2.72
CA ILE A 51 6.56 9.22 1.30
C ILE A 51 5.33 8.64 0.60
N LEU A 52 4.85 9.32 -0.43
CA LEU A 52 3.91 8.76 -1.40
C LEU A 52 4.70 8.28 -2.61
N MET A 53 4.74 6.98 -2.85
CA MET A 53 5.62 6.33 -3.83
C MET A 53 4.80 5.65 -4.93
N ASP A 54 4.98 6.06 -6.17
CA ASP A 54 4.39 5.31 -7.28
C ASP A 54 4.98 3.89 -7.36
N VAL A 55 4.11 2.92 -7.63
CA VAL A 55 4.50 1.51 -7.80
C VAL A 55 5.35 1.34 -9.06
N ARG A 56 4.92 1.96 -10.17
CA ARG A 56 5.53 1.75 -11.49
C ARG A 56 6.31 2.98 -11.94
N MET A 57 7.60 2.89 -11.86
CA MET A 57 8.52 3.90 -12.37
C MET A 57 9.68 3.24 -13.09
N PRO A 58 10.32 3.90 -14.08
CA PRO A 58 11.57 3.45 -14.65
C PRO A 58 12.67 3.27 -13.60
N GLY A 59 13.75 2.59 -13.97
CA GLY A 59 14.88 2.33 -13.06
C GLY A 59 14.57 1.21 -12.08
N ILE A 60 14.87 1.39 -10.79
CA ILE A 60 14.59 0.38 -9.77
C ILE A 60 13.09 0.23 -9.46
N GLY A 61 12.25 1.21 -9.86
CA GLY A 61 10.83 1.23 -9.56
C GLY A 61 10.49 1.49 -8.08
N GLY A 62 9.20 1.72 -7.80
CA GLY A 62 8.79 2.08 -6.44
C GLY A 62 8.85 0.93 -5.45
N VAL A 63 8.59 -0.30 -5.88
CA VAL A 63 8.61 -1.49 -5.01
C VAL A 63 10.00 -1.75 -4.47
N GLU A 64 11.01 -1.76 -5.36
CA GLU A 64 12.40 -2.00 -4.95
C GLU A 64 12.97 -0.81 -4.16
N ALA A 65 12.62 0.43 -4.54
CA ALA A 65 12.97 1.62 -3.77
C ALA A 65 12.43 1.53 -2.34
N THR A 66 11.16 1.14 -2.18
CA THR A 66 10.53 0.92 -0.87
C THR A 66 11.28 -0.13 -0.05
N ARG A 67 11.57 -1.29 -0.65
CA ARG A 67 12.30 -2.37 0.03
C ARG A 67 13.67 -1.90 0.53
N ARG A 68 14.45 -1.21 -0.32
CA ARG A 68 15.78 -0.68 0.05
C ARG A 68 15.68 0.38 1.12
N LEU A 69 14.72 1.29 0.99
CA LEU A 69 14.53 2.38 1.94
C LEU A 69 14.16 1.86 3.32
N VAL A 70 13.20 0.94 3.42
CA VAL A 70 12.78 0.34 4.70
C VAL A 70 13.88 -0.53 5.31
N SER A 71 14.68 -1.21 4.48
CA SER A 71 15.84 -1.98 4.96
C SER A 71 16.89 -1.08 5.61
N ALA A 72 17.16 0.10 5.03
CA ALA A 72 18.13 1.07 5.56
C ALA A 72 17.53 1.97 6.66
N HIS A 73 16.24 2.23 6.58
CA HIS A 73 15.49 3.14 7.46
C HIS A 73 14.15 2.51 7.85
N PRO A 74 14.11 1.63 8.86
CA PRO A 74 12.89 0.90 9.25
C PRO A 74 11.73 1.80 9.69
N ASP A 75 12.02 3.04 10.08
CA ASP A 75 11.03 4.03 10.51
C ASP A 75 10.36 4.76 9.35
N ALA A 76 10.89 4.63 8.11
CA ALA A 76 10.34 5.31 6.96
C ALA A 76 8.85 4.97 6.76
N ALA A 77 8.02 6.01 6.70
CA ALA A 77 6.60 5.86 6.43
C ALA A 77 6.37 5.97 4.92
N ILE A 78 6.03 4.86 4.28
CA ILE A 78 5.83 4.80 2.84
C ILE A 78 4.42 4.30 2.55
N VAL A 79 3.70 5.04 1.72
CA VAL A 79 2.40 4.67 1.15
C VAL A 79 2.55 4.60 -0.37
N MET A 80 2.11 3.51 -0.96
CA MET A 80 2.20 3.34 -2.40
C MET A 80 1.08 4.09 -3.11
N LEU A 81 1.42 4.74 -4.22
CA LEU A 81 0.45 5.27 -5.18
C LEU A 81 0.23 4.22 -6.28
N THR A 82 -1.01 3.89 -6.58
CA THR A 82 -1.33 2.86 -7.57
C THR A 82 -2.44 3.30 -8.52
N MET A 83 -2.38 2.84 -9.76
CA MET A 83 -3.53 2.87 -10.67
C MET A 83 -4.32 1.59 -10.42
N GLY A 84 -5.47 1.69 -9.81
CA GLY A 84 -6.50 0.71 -9.39
C GLY A 84 -6.38 -0.81 -9.62
N GLU A 85 -5.52 -1.30 -10.50
CA GLU A 85 -5.44 -2.70 -10.88
C GLU A 85 -4.10 -3.40 -10.54
N ASP A 86 -3.12 -2.71 -9.92
CA ASP A 86 -1.81 -3.27 -9.61
C ASP A 86 -1.74 -3.95 -8.24
N ALA A 87 -2.59 -4.95 -8.03
CA ALA A 87 -2.64 -5.69 -6.76
C ALA A 87 -1.33 -6.41 -6.45
N GLU A 88 -0.61 -6.91 -7.47
CA GLU A 88 0.66 -7.60 -7.28
C GLU A 88 1.78 -6.64 -6.86
N GLY A 89 1.87 -5.48 -7.50
CA GLY A 89 2.83 -4.45 -7.12
C GLY A 89 2.60 -3.93 -5.70
N VAL A 90 1.34 -3.71 -5.33
CA VAL A 90 0.94 -3.34 -3.96
C VAL A 90 1.33 -4.42 -2.96
N ALA A 91 1.03 -5.68 -3.25
CA ALA A 91 1.36 -6.81 -2.38
C ALA A 91 2.87 -6.90 -2.11
N ARG A 92 3.69 -6.81 -3.17
CA ARG A 92 5.15 -6.81 -3.07
C ARG A 92 5.68 -5.61 -2.27
N ALA A 93 5.11 -4.42 -2.47
CA ALA A 93 5.50 -3.23 -1.73
C ALA A 93 5.16 -3.30 -0.24
N VAL A 94 3.97 -3.81 0.10
CA VAL A 94 3.55 -4.03 1.49
C VAL A 94 4.43 -5.09 2.16
N SER A 95 4.75 -6.19 1.47
CA SER A 95 5.71 -7.19 1.94
C SER A 95 7.12 -6.61 2.12
N GLY A 96 7.49 -5.64 1.27
CA GLY A 96 8.75 -4.87 1.36
C GLY A 96 8.76 -3.81 2.44
N GLY A 97 7.65 -3.60 3.18
CA GLY A 97 7.55 -2.69 4.31
C GLY A 97 6.77 -1.39 4.08
N ALA A 98 6.09 -1.23 2.94
CA ALA A 98 5.14 -0.12 2.77
C ALA A 98 4.03 -0.22 3.82
N ARG A 99 3.60 0.93 4.38
CA ARG A 99 2.56 0.99 5.42
C ARG A 99 1.14 0.92 4.87
N GLY A 100 0.97 1.15 3.58
CA GLY A 100 -0.32 1.11 2.91
C GLY A 100 -0.22 1.49 1.44
N TYR A 101 -1.37 1.69 0.81
CA TYR A 101 -1.46 2.17 -0.56
C TYR A 101 -2.67 3.09 -0.72
N ILE A 102 -2.65 3.92 -1.76
CA ILE A 102 -3.72 4.84 -2.15
C ILE A 102 -3.82 4.84 -3.67
N ALA A 103 -5.03 4.90 -4.21
CA ALA A 103 -5.22 5.09 -5.64
C ALA A 103 -4.75 6.50 -6.07
N LYS A 104 -4.16 6.63 -7.25
CA LYS A 104 -3.69 7.93 -7.78
C LYS A 104 -4.83 8.91 -8.07
N ASP A 105 -6.04 8.40 -8.28
CA ASP A 105 -7.27 9.13 -8.49
C ASP A 105 -8.08 9.32 -7.19
N ALA A 106 -7.50 8.97 -6.04
CA ALA A 106 -8.14 9.16 -4.75
C ALA A 106 -8.51 10.63 -4.52
N SER A 107 -9.67 10.82 -3.90
CA SER A 107 -10.13 12.14 -3.48
C SER A 107 -9.21 12.75 -2.42
N ARG A 108 -9.34 14.06 -2.23
CA ARG A 108 -8.57 14.78 -1.21
C ARG A 108 -8.86 14.27 0.20
N GLU A 109 -10.10 13.88 0.48
CA GLU A 109 -10.55 13.32 1.74
C GLU A 109 -9.94 11.94 2.00
N GLU A 110 -9.84 11.10 0.98
CA GLU A 110 -9.19 9.78 1.07
C GLU A 110 -7.69 9.92 1.31
N LEU A 111 -7.01 10.84 0.62
CA LEU A 111 -5.60 11.17 0.87
C LEU A 111 -5.38 11.64 2.31
N ALA A 112 -6.21 12.56 2.82
CA ALA A 112 -6.11 13.05 4.18
C ALA A 112 -6.31 11.95 5.23
N SER A 113 -7.31 11.09 5.01
CA SER A 113 -7.63 9.97 5.90
C SER A 113 -6.50 8.96 5.96
N ALA A 114 -5.94 8.58 4.81
CA ALA A 114 -4.83 7.63 4.74
C ALA A 114 -3.55 8.19 5.38
N MET A 115 -3.24 9.47 5.15
CA MET A 115 -2.12 10.14 5.80
C MET A 115 -2.26 10.13 7.33
N THR A 116 -3.44 10.49 7.83
CA THR A 116 -3.72 10.51 9.28
C THR A 116 -3.51 9.13 9.90
N LEU A 117 -4.02 8.07 9.26
CA LEU A 117 -3.85 6.69 9.70
C LEU A 117 -2.38 6.26 9.76
N VAL A 118 -1.61 6.57 8.72
CA VAL A 118 -0.21 6.16 8.61
C VAL A 118 0.68 6.92 9.59
N LEU A 119 0.43 8.21 9.77
CA LEU A 119 1.18 9.05 10.71
C LEU A 119 0.84 8.73 12.18
N ALA A 120 -0.44 8.47 12.49
CA ALA A 120 -0.86 8.04 13.82
C ALA A 120 -0.22 6.70 14.23
N ALA A 121 -0.12 5.75 13.30
CA ALA A 121 0.54 4.47 13.53
C ALA A 121 2.06 4.59 13.78
N GLY A 122 2.68 5.70 13.39
CA GLY A 122 4.09 6.01 13.66
C GLY A 122 4.35 6.76 14.98
N SER A 123 3.30 7.33 15.61
CA SER A 123 3.42 8.18 16.80
C SER A 123 3.39 7.41 18.13
N ASP A 124 2.95 6.18 18.13
CA ASP A 124 2.75 5.37 19.35
C ASP A 124 3.78 4.28 19.56
N MET A 125 5.11 4.60 19.56
CA MET A 125 6.09 3.61 20.01
C MET A 125 7.36 4.19 20.64
N PRO A 126 7.45 4.41 21.94
CA PRO A 126 8.71 4.31 22.65
C PRO A 126 8.96 2.82 22.96
N GLY A 127 9.78 2.16 22.14
CA GLY A 127 10.54 0.98 22.60
C GLY A 127 10.06 -0.40 22.21
N GLN A 128 9.31 -0.63 21.12
CA GLN A 128 9.09 -2.00 20.64
C GLN A 128 9.66 -2.24 19.24
N ARG A 129 10.91 -2.69 19.22
CA ARG A 129 11.46 -3.43 18.10
C ARG A 129 10.63 -4.70 17.92
N GLY A 130 9.93 -4.81 16.77
CA GLY A 130 9.39 -6.10 16.33
C GLY A 130 7.89 -6.33 16.43
N SER A 131 7.06 -5.31 16.49
CA SER A 131 5.61 -5.50 16.35
C SER A 131 5.09 -4.74 15.12
N ARG A 132 4.97 -5.47 14.00
CA ARG A 132 4.10 -5.07 12.90
C ARG A 132 2.72 -4.86 13.51
N ALA A 133 2.18 -3.64 13.47
CA ALA A 133 0.85 -3.34 14.01
C ALA A 133 -0.17 -4.26 13.31
N ARG A 134 -0.59 -5.30 14.02
CA ARG A 134 -1.77 -6.08 13.65
C ARG A 134 -2.97 -5.16 13.82
N PRO A 135 -3.95 -5.16 12.91
CA PRO A 135 -5.23 -4.52 13.17
C PRO A 135 -5.71 -5.01 14.53
N GLY A 136 -6.18 -4.14 15.38
CA GLY A 136 -6.51 -4.44 16.78
C GLY A 136 -7.66 -5.46 16.93
N GLY A 137 -7.35 -6.74 16.77
CA GLY A 137 -8.26 -7.87 16.86
C GLY A 137 -7.54 -9.17 16.45
N ALA A 138 -8.11 -10.33 16.78
CA ALA A 138 -7.65 -11.61 16.26
C ALA A 138 -7.86 -11.66 14.72
N PRO A 139 -6.95 -12.32 13.98
CA PRO A 139 -7.15 -12.49 12.55
C PRO A 139 -8.52 -13.13 12.26
N PRO A 140 -9.26 -12.62 11.27
CA PRO A 140 -10.54 -13.22 10.91
C PRO A 140 -10.32 -14.65 10.42
N THR A 141 -11.21 -15.57 10.76
CA THR A 141 -11.13 -16.94 10.27
C THR A 141 -11.60 -16.98 8.81
N LEU A 142 -10.68 -17.27 7.89
CA LEU A 142 -10.99 -17.52 6.49
C LEU A 142 -11.35 -18.99 6.30
N THR A 143 -12.32 -19.26 5.43
CA THR A 143 -12.56 -20.63 4.96
C THR A 143 -11.47 -21.03 3.97
N GLU A 144 -11.26 -22.31 3.75
CA GLU A 144 -10.30 -22.82 2.77
C GLU A 144 -10.50 -22.19 1.38
N ARG A 145 -11.75 -22.05 0.93
CA ARG A 145 -12.07 -21.41 -0.34
C ARG A 145 -11.77 -19.93 -0.39
N GLU A 146 -12.01 -19.20 0.68
CA GLU A 146 -11.62 -17.78 0.79
C GLU A 146 -10.11 -17.63 0.79
N GLN A 147 -9.38 -18.53 1.44
CA GLN A 147 -7.91 -18.56 1.44
C GLN A 147 -7.35 -18.84 0.03
N GLN A 148 -7.89 -19.84 -0.67
CA GLN A 148 -7.50 -20.17 -2.05
C GLN A 148 -7.77 -19.01 -3.02
N VAL A 149 -8.91 -18.33 -2.86
CA VAL A 149 -9.25 -17.14 -3.66
C VAL A 149 -8.28 -15.99 -3.35
N LEU A 150 -7.95 -15.77 -2.09
CA LEU A 150 -6.97 -14.74 -1.67
C LEU A 150 -5.58 -15.02 -2.25
N ASP A 151 -5.14 -16.28 -2.22
CA ASP A 151 -3.87 -16.72 -2.81
C ASP A 151 -3.86 -16.50 -4.34
N GLY A 152 -4.91 -16.89 -5.05
CA GLY A 152 -5.04 -16.59 -6.48
C GLY A 152 -5.03 -15.07 -6.76
N MET A 153 -5.62 -14.27 -5.89
CA MET A 153 -5.56 -12.81 -5.99
C MET A 153 -4.15 -12.27 -5.81
N SER A 154 -3.37 -12.79 -4.88
CA SER A 154 -2.00 -12.34 -4.62
C SER A 154 -1.06 -12.63 -5.79
N ARG A 155 -1.33 -13.70 -6.54
CA ARG A 155 -0.61 -14.06 -7.78
C ARG A 155 -1.09 -13.27 -9.03
N GLY A 156 -2.00 -12.30 -8.86
CA GLY A 156 -2.48 -11.47 -9.97
C GLY A 156 -3.53 -12.14 -10.88
N LEU A 157 -4.06 -13.32 -10.54
CA LEU A 157 -5.03 -14.03 -11.37
C LEU A 157 -6.39 -13.31 -11.40
N SER A 158 -7.00 -13.17 -12.56
CA SER A 158 -8.40 -12.70 -12.65
C SER A 158 -9.37 -13.68 -11.98
N ASN A 159 -10.61 -13.26 -11.69
CA ASN A 159 -11.63 -14.17 -11.14
C ASN A 159 -11.87 -15.39 -12.04
N ALA A 160 -11.81 -15.20 -13.36
CA ALA A 160 -11.89 -16.29 -14.33
C ALA A 160 -10.66 -17.23 -14.25
N GLY A 161 -9.46 -16.67 -14.03
CA GLY A 161 -8.21 -17.42 -13.83
C GLY A 161 -8.26 -18.26 -12.55
N ILE A 162 -8.68 -17.65 -11.44
CA ILE A 162 -8.91 -18.34 -10.17
C ILE A 162 -9.95 -19.44 -10.32
N GLY A 163 -11.05 -19.16 -11.04
CA GLY A 163 -12.09 -20.14 -11.31
C GLY A 163 -11.56 -21.37 -12.05
N LYS A 164 -10.69 -21.17 -13.06
CA LYS A 164 -10.06 -22.29 -13.79
C LYS A 164 -9.18 -23.13 -12.86
N GLU A 165 -8.35 -22.54 -12.01
CA GLU A 165 -7.50 -23.28 -11.08
C GLU A 165 -8.29 -24.05 -10.02
N LEU A 166 -9.37 -23.46 -9.51
CA LEU A 166 -10.15 -24.04 -8.41
C LEU A 166 -11.34 -24.91 -8.88
N PHE A 167 -11.53 -25.06 -10.20
CA PHE A 167 -12.66 -25.72 -10.83
C PHE A 167 -14.01 -25.10 -10.41
N LEU A 168 -14.07 -23.77 -10.38
CA LEU A 168 -15.23 -22.96 -10.02
C LEU A 168 -15.65 -22.05 -11.17
N SER A 169 -16.93 -21.68 -11.21
CA SER A 169 -17.38 -20.61 -12.09
C SER A 169 -16.83 -19.24 -11.61
N GLU A 170 -16.66 -18.30 -12.53
CA GLU A 170 -16.24 -16.93 -12.21
C GLU A 170 -17.17 -16.27 -11.17
N ASP A 171 -18.49 -16.52 -11.28
CA ASP A 171 -19.48 -15.96 -10.34
C ASP A 171 -19.36 -16.58 -8.94
N THR A 172 -18.96 -17.84 -8.87
CA THR A 172 -18.65 -18.49 -7.58
C THR A 172 -17.43 -17.84 -6.94
N VAL A 173 -16.38 -17.57 -7.73
CA VAL A 173 -15.18 -16.84 -7.24
C VAL A 173 -15.55 -15.44 -6.77
N LYS A 174 -16.36 -14.67 -7.52
CA LYS A 174 -16.88 -13.36 -7.11
C LYS A 174 -17.62 -13.43 -5.77
N THR A 175 -18.38 -14.50 -5.55
CA THR A 175 -19.12 -14.70 -4.30
C THR A 175 -18.17 -14.94 -3.13
N HIS A 176 -17.14 -15.77 -3.30
CA HIS A 176 -16.10 -15.98 -2.28
C HIS A 176 -15.30 -14.70 -2.02
N ALA A 177 -14.95 -13.96 -3.08
CA ALA A 177 -14.25 -12.67 -2.97
C ALA A 177 -15.04 -11.64 -2.14
N ARG A 178 -16.35 -11.48 -2.37
CA ARG A 178 -17.20 -10.57 -1.58
C ARG A 178 -17.25 -10.96 -0.10
N ARG A 179 -17.31 -12.25 0.22
CA ARG A 179 -17.27 -12.73 1.62
C ARG A 179 -15.91 -12.49 2.25
N LEU A 180 -14.84 -12.77 1.51
CA LEU A 180 -13.46 -12.51 1.90
C LEU A 180 -13.26 -11.01 2.22
N PHE A 181 -13.65 -10.10 1.31
CA PHE A 181 -13.51 -8.66 1.50
C PHE A 181 -14.24 -8.19 2.76
N ARG A 182 -15.47 -8.66 2.97
CA ARG A 182 -16.23 -8.33 4.20
C ARG A 182 -15.55 -8.84 5.46
N LYS A 183 -14.96 -10.04 5.46
CA LYS A 183 -14.24 -10.60 6.62
C LYS A 183 -12.96 -9.87 6.92
N LEU A 184 -12.21 -9.48 5.89
CA LEU A 184 -10.98 -8.72 6.03
C LEU A 184 -11.22 -7.24 6.32
N GLY A 185 -12.43 -6.71 6.07
CA GLY A 185 -12.70 -5.28 6.07
C GLY A 185 -12.08 -4.57 4.88
N ALA A 186 -11.91 -5.28 3.75
CA ALA A 186 -11.31 -4.76 2.53
C ALA A 186 -12.39 -4.11 1.64
N ALA A 187 -12.11 -2.92 1.11
CA ALA A 187 -12.96 -2.24 0.14
C ALA A 187 -12.80 -2.81 -1.28
N ASP A 188 -11.60 -3.27 -1.61
CA ASP A 188 -11.25 -3.78 -2.93
C ASP A 188 -10.28 -4.97 -2.87
N ARG A 189 -9.92 -5.50 -4.06
CA ARG A 189 -9.02 -6.63 -4.22
C ARG A 189 -7.60 -6.33 -3.70
N ALA A 190 -7.06 -5.16 -4.01
CA ALA A 190 -5.71 -4.78 -3.62
C ALA A 190 -5.60 -4.69 -2.09
N GLN A 191 -6.62 -4.11 -1.45
CA GLN A 191 -6.72 -4.07 0.01
C GLN A 191 -6.85 -5.46 0.63
N ALA A 192 -7.62 -6.36 0.02
CA ALA A 192 -7.74 -7.73 0.51
C ALA A 192 -6.39 -8.45 0.50
N VAL A 193 -5.60 -8.31 -0.57
CA VAL A 193 -4.26 -8.90 -0.68
C VAL A 193 -3.30 -8.27 0.34
N ALA A 194 -3.29 -6.93 0.48
CA ALA A 194 -2.47 -6.24 1.46
C ALA A 194 -2.78 -6.67 2.91
N LEU A 195 -4.07 -6.81 3.24
CA LEU A 195 -4.51 -7.33 4.54
C LEU A 195 -4.16 -8.80 4.71
N GLY A 196 -4.19 -9.59 3.63
CA GLY A 196 -3.77 -11.00 3.63
C GLY A 196 -2.32 -11.17 4.07
N PHE A 197 -1.39 -10.37 3.54
CA PHE A 197 0.01 -10.34 3.99
C PHE A 197 0.14 -9.83 5.43
N ARG A 198 -0.59 -8.78 5.78
CA ARG A 198 -0.57 -8.19 7.13
C ARG A 198 -1.03 -9.19 8.21
N TRP A 199 -2.05 -9.97 7.93
CA TRP A 199 -2.59 -10.99 8.83
C TRP A 199 -1.82 -12.31 8.82
N GLY A 200 -0.87 -12.49 7.88
CA GLY A 200 -0.09 -13.71 7.72
C GLY A 200 -0.86 -14.84 7.02
N PHE A 201 -1.90 -14.50 6.26
CA PHE A 201 -2.59 -15.45 5.39
C PHE A 201 -1.82 -15.72 4.09
N LEU A 202 -0.96 -14.78 3.67
CA LEU A 202 -0.11 -14.84 2.49
C LEU A 202 1.36 -14.74 2.91
N HIS A 203 2.25 -15.41 2.14
CA HIS A 203 3.69 -15.48 2.40
C HIS A 203 4.50 -15.07 1.18
#